data_b0013a9e5a474441c05cdef98a52b8e2
#
_entry.id   b0013a9e5a474441c05cdef98a52b8e2
#
_cell.length_a   1.000
_cell.length_b   1.000
_cell.length_c   1.000
_cell.angle_alpha   90.00
_cell.angle_beta   90.00
_cell.angle_gamma   90.00
#
_symmetry.space_group_name_H-M   'P 1'
#
loop_
_entity.id
_entity.type
_entity.pdbx_description
1 polymer ?
#
loop_
_entity_poly.entity_id
_entity_poly.type
_entity_poly.pdbx_seq_one_letter_code
_entity_poly.pdbx_strand_id
1 'polypeptide(L)'
;MNFAKFFLSVSLVFSISTYGYSIDKDPEKSGGIKEEIKEYITHHLKDSHSFGVASYTKENGEKVYVEIPLPVILYDNGFKFFMSSDFKHGKKVVSSNETHYRMYYDKNRIYKTDSEGTFIYDDSNKLVNEKPIDFSITKNVVVMILTAIFMLWLFISLAKSYKTNKGISKGMGRFLNL
;
A
#
# COMPACT_ATOMS: atom_id res chain seq x y z
N MET A 1 23.74 -26.61 0.80
CA MET A 1 24.13 -25.21 1.09
C MET A 1 24.15 -25.10 2.61
N ASN A 2 25.32 -24.85 3.22
CA ASN A 2 25.47 -24.90 4.68
C ASN A 2 24.65 -23.77 5.33
N PHE A 3 23.75 -24.16 6.21
CA PHE A 3 22.80 -23.29 6.93
C PHE A 3 23.50 -22.12 7.65
N ALA A 4 24.71 -22.37 8.18
CA ALA A 4 25.55 -21.35 8.82
C ALA A 4 25.95 -20.21 7.84
N LYS A 5 26.21 -20.52 6.57
CA LYS A 5 26.56 -19.52 5.54
C LYS A 5 25.36 -18.65 5.15
N PHE A 6 24.15 -19.24 5.15
CA PHE A 6 22.93 -18.47 4.90
C PHE A 6 22.62 -17.51 6.04
N PHE A 7 22.74 -17.95 7.29
CA PHE A 7 22.57 -17.07 8.46
C PHE A 7 23.61 -15.97 8.53
N LEU A 8 24.86 -16.28 8.17
CA LEU A 8 25.93 -15.30 8.12
C LEU A 8 25.66 -14.23 7.05
N SER A 9 25.11 -14.62 5.88
CA SER A 9 24.76 -13.66 4.82
C SER A 9 23.57 -12.79 5.17
N VAL A 10 22.54 -13.33 5.83
CA VAL A 10 21.38 -12.56 6.29
C VAL A 10 21.77 -11.61 7.43
N SER A 11 22.61 -12.07 8.38
CA SER A 11 23.15 -11.23 9.44
C SER A 11 24.02 -10.11 8.89
N LEU A 12 24.82 -10.38 7.86
CA LEU A 12 25.65 -9.36 7.20
C LEU A 12 24.82 -8.29 6.51
N VAL A 13 23.73 -8.67 5.82
CA VAL A 13 22.80 -7.72 5.19
C VAL A 13 22.11 -6.86 6.25
N PHE A 14 21.73 -7.44 7.40
CA PHE A 14 21.13 -6.68 8.50
C PHE A 14 22.12 -5.72 9.17
N SER A 15 23.39 -6.11 9.27
CA SER A 15 24.46 -5.28 9.86
C SER A 15 24.82 -4.07 8.97
N ILE A 16 24.73 -4.21 7.65
CA ILE A 16 25.01 -3.11 6.71
C ILE A 16 23.90 -2.03 6.79
N SER A 17 22.67 -2.41 7.17
CA SER A 17 21.57 -1.47 7.34
C SER A 17 21.73 -0.52 8.54
N THR A 18 22.60 -0.82 9.49
CA THR A 18 22.87 0.01 10.67
C THR A 18 24.03 1.00 10.50
N TYR A 19 24.81 0.90 9.43
CA TYR A 19 25.98 1.76 9.17
C TYR A 19 25.65 2.94 8.22
N GLY A 20 24.51 3.55 8.31
CA GLY A 20 24.13 4.52 7.29
C GLY A 20 23.49 5.83 7.73
N TYR A 21 23.40 6.19 9.01
CA TYR A 21 22.86 7.49 9.38
C TYR A 21 23.60 8.15 10.53
N SER A 22 24.79 8.67 10.23
CA SER A 22 25.30 9.83 10.96
C SER A 22 24.58 11.05 10.40
N ILE A 23 23.50 11.46 11.04
CA ILE A 23 22.87 12.73 10.76
C ILE A 23 23.73 13.80 11.42
N ASP A 24 24.41 14.57 10.61
CA ASP A 24 25.00 15.83 11.04
C ASP A 24 23.86 16.70 11.61
N LYS A 25 23.98 17.01 12.89
CA LYS A 25 23.01 17.84 13.62
C LYS A 25 23.24 19.30 13.33
N ASP A 26 22.85 19.78 12.17
CA ASP A 26 22.60 21.20 11.97
C ASP A 26 21.18 21.51 12.42
N PRO A 27 20.98 22.30 13.48
CA PRO A 27 19.65 22.55 14.06
C PRO A 27 18.68 23.25 13.10
N GLU A 28 19.17 24.02 12.13
CA GLU A 28 18.32 24.72 11.14
C GLU A 28 17.78 23.82 10.03
N LYS A 29 18.46 22.70 9.72
CA LYS A 29 17.96 21.70 8.75
C LYS A 29 17.02 20.65 9.34
N SER A 30 16.96 20.55 10.67
CA SER A 30 16.19 19.53 11.37
C SER A 30 14.67 19.67 11.19
N GLY A 31 14.15 20.86 10.97
CA GLY A 31 12.73 21.12 10.73
C GLY A 31 12.26 20.57 9.37
N GLY A 32 12.99 20.87 8.30
CA GLY A 32 12.64 20.44 6.96
C GLY A 32 12.76 18.93 6.76
N ILE A 33 13.79 18.30 7.32
CA ILE A 33 13.98 16.83 7.22
C ILE A 33 12.89 16.07 7.97
N LYS A 34 12.45 16.56 9.13
CA LYS A 34 11.35 15.93 9.88
C LYS A 34 10.01 16.01 9.14
N GLU A 35 9.75 17.13 8.51
CA GLU A 35 8.57 17.33 7.68
C GLU A 35 8.60 16.44 6.44
N GLU A 36 9.73 16.39 5.75
CA GLU A 36 9.94 15.54 4.58
C GLU A 36 9.80 14.05 4.92
N ILE A 37 10.39 13.60 6.03
CA ILE A 37 10.23 12.22 6.52
C ILE A 37 8.78 11.94 6.90
N LYS A 38 8.11 12.87 7.58
CA LYS A 38 6.69 12.73 7.96
C LYS A 38 5.81 12.64 6.72
N GLU A 39 6.04 13.47 5.73
CA GLU A 39 5.32 13.45 4.46
C GLU A 39 5.55 12.13 3.72
N TYR A 40 6.80 11.68 3.62
CA TYR A 40 7.18 10.41 3.04
C TYR A 40 6.49 9.23 3.73
N ILE A 41 6.56 9.15 5.07
CA ILE A 41 5.92 8.09 5.86
C ILE A 41 4.40 8.14 5.67
N THR A 42 3.81 9.33 5.76
CA THR A 42 2.36 9.51 5.61
C THR A 42 1.90 9.06 4.23
N HIS A 43 2.64 9.41 3.18
CA HIS A 43 2.33 9.00 1.81
C HIS A 43 2.46 7.49 1.61
N HIS A 44 3.47 6.85 2.24
CA HIS A 44 3.70 5.40 2.12
C HIS A 44 2.73 4.56 2.96
N LEU A 45 2.33 5.05 4.14
CA LEU A 45 1.38 4.37 5.02
C LEU A 45 -0.08 4.61 4.60
N LYS A 46 -0.33 5.63 3.80
CA LYS A 46 -1.67 5.94 3.33
C LYS A 46 -2.20 4.81 2.46
N ASP A 47 -3.37 4.34 2.81
CA ASP A 47 -4.06 3.34 2.00
C ASP A 47 -4.44 3.92 0.64
N SER A 48 -4.20 3.16 -0.41
CA SER A 48 -4.33 3.62 -1.79
C SER A 48 -5.15 2.64 -2.62
N HIS A 49 -5.90 3.18 -3.57
CA HIS A 49 -6.59 2.40 -4.61
C HIS A 49 -5.67 2.00 -5.78
N SER A 50 -4.37 2.28 -5.66
CA SER A 50 -3.35 1.81 -6.59
C SER A 50 -2.21 1.14 -5.83
N PHE A 51 -1.62 0.13 -6.42
CA PHE A 51 -0.45 -0.57 -5.87
C PHE A 51 0.80 -0.10 -6.59
N GLY A 52 1.58 0.77 -5.94
CA GLY A 52 2.85 1.26 -6.47
C GLY A 52 3.88 0.12 -6.50
N VAL A 53 4.43 -0.14 -7.68
CA VAL A 53 5.45 -1.18 -7.90
C VAL A 53 6.84 -0.58 -7.94
N ALA A 54 7.00 0.53 -8.64
CA ALA A 54 8.28 1.21 -8.81
C ALA A 54 8.08 2.70 -9.09
N SER A 55 9.11 3.48 -8.89
CA SER A 55 9.18 4.85 -9.37
C SER A 55 10.56 5.11 -9.98
N TYR A 56 10.60 5.90 -11.02
CA TYR A 56 11.82 6.34 -11.64
C TYR A 56 11.73 7.81 -12.03
N THR A 57 12.87 8.48 -12.06
CA THR A 57 12.94 9.88 -12.46
C THR A 57 13.42 9.94 -13.91
N LYS A 58 12.66 10.60 -14.77
CA LYS A 58 13.07 10.87 -16.15
C LYS A 58 14.22 11.87 -16.18
N GLU A 59 14.90 11.98 -17.29
CA GLU A 59 16.00 12.94 -17.52
C GLU A 59 15.56 14.40 -17.31
N ASN A 60 14.28 14.70 -17.51
CA ASN A 60 13.70 16.03 -17.28
C ASN A 60 13.38 16.32 -15.80
N GLY A 61 13.75 15.42 -14.85
CA GLY A 61 13.47 15.56 -13.42
C GLY A 61 12.05 15.14 -13.00
N GLU A 62 11.19 14.71 -13.91
CA GLU A 62 9.83 14.28 -13.62
C GLU A 62 9.83 12.88 -13.00
N LYS A 63 9.23 12.70 -11.83
CA LYS A 63 9.03 11.38 -11.21
C LYS A 63 7.85 10.66 -11.85
N VAL A 64 8.08 9.48 -12.37
CA VAL A 64 7.07 8.58 -12.92
C VAL A 64 6.85 7.43 -11.95
N TYR A 65 5.60 7.20 -11.60
CA TYR A 65 5.20 6.10 -10.75
C TYR A 65 4.58 5.00 -11.61
N VAL A 66 5.10 3.80 -11.46
CA VAL A 66 4.53 2.59 -12.07
C VAL A 66 3.61 1.96 -11.05
N GLU A 67 2.31 2.01 -11.31
CA GLU A 67 1.28 1.55 -10.40
C GLU A 67 0.37 0.52 -11.08
N ILE A 68 -0.04 -0.47 -10.32
CA ILE A 68 -1.08 -1.41 -10.72
C ILE A 68 -2.41 -0.84 -10.22
N PRO A 69 -3.36 -0.53 -11.10
CA PRO A 69 -4.69 -0.06 -10.70
C PRO A 69 -5.44 -1.19 -9.99
N LEU A 70 -6.11 -0.86 -8.90
CA LEU A 70 -6.89 -1.81 -8.12
C LEU A 70 -8.39 -1.60 -8.38
N PRO A 71 -9.22 -2.66 -8.23
CA PRO A 71 -10.66 -2.54 -8.41
C PRO A 71 -11.29 -1.70 -7.30
N VAL A 72 -12.11 -0.76 -7.73
CA VAL A 72 -12.94 0.11 -6.89
C VAL A 72 -14.35 -0.44 -6.90
N ILE A 73 -14.86 -0.77 -5.72
CA ILE A 73 -16.19 -1.34 -5.52
C ILE A 73 -16.95 -0.43 -4.56
N LEU A 74 -17.94 0.27 -5.09
CA LEU A 74 -18.80 1.16 -4.32
C LEU A 74 -20.20 0.57 -4.20
N TYR A 75 -20.85 0.78 -3.06
CA TYR A 75 -22.25 0.49 -2.88
C TYR A 75 -23.02 1.79 -2.65
N ASP A 76 -23.87 2.09 -3.61
CA ASP A 76 -24.76 3.25 -3.62
C ASP A 76 -25.99 2.92 -4.45
N ASN A 77 -27.08 2.52 -3.77
CA ASN A 77 -28.27 1.99 -4.43
C ASN A 77 -27.96 0.85 -5.42
N GLY A 78 -27.00 -0.01 -5.04
CA GLY A 78 -26.48 -1.11 -5.84
C GLY A 78 -24.96 -1.05 -5.98
N PHE A 79 -24.37 -2.18 -6.35
CA PHE A 79 -22.93 -2.28 -6.56
C PHE A 79 -22.50 -1.57 -7.85
N LYS A 80 -21.42 -0.81 -7.76
CA LYS A 80 -20.77 -0.12 -8.87
C LYS A 80 -19.30 -0.49 -8.89
N PHE A 81 -18.81 -0.84 -10.07
CA PHE A 81 -17.45 -1.35 -10.25
C PHE A 81 -16.69 -0.42 -11.20
N PHE A 82 -15.50 -0.01 -10.77
CA PHE A 82 -14.60 0.82 -11.53
C PHE A 82 -13.16 0.32 -11.35
N MET A 83 -12.25 0.79 -12.18
CA MET A 83 -10.84 0.67 -11.93
C MET A 83 -10.29 1.99 -11.38
N SER A 84 -9.32 1.92 -10.49
CA SER A 84 -8.72 3.15 -9.93
C SER A 84 -8.09 4.04 -11.00
N SER A 85 -7.64 3.45 -12.10
CA SER A 85 -7.15 4.18 -13.29
C SER A 85 -8.19 5.11 -13.91
N ASP A 86 -9.48 4.78 -13.78
CA ASP A 86 -10.55 5.58 -14.37
C ASP A 86 -10.66 6.96 -13.74
N PHE A 87 -10.30 7.05 -12.46
CA PHE A 87 -10.28 8.31 -11.70
C PHE A 87 -9.06 9.19 -11.99
N LYS A 88 -8.04 8.69 -12.70
CA LYS A 88 -6.79 9.42 -13.03
C LYS A 88 -6.25 10.21 -11.83
N HIS A 89 -6.06 9.55 -10.70
CA HIS A 89 -5.61 10.16 -9.43
C HIS A 89 -6.50 11.33 -8.96
N GLY A 90 -7.83 11.20 -9.14
CA GLY A 90 -8.79 12.22 -8.73
C GLY A 90 -8.98 13.38 -9.72
N LYS A 91 -8.32 13.34 -10.88
CA LYS A 91 -8.45 14.37 -11.93
C LYS A 91 -9.68 14.13 -12.82
N LYS A 92 -10.26 12.93 -12.81
CA LYS A 92 -11.39 12.57 -13.65
C LYS A 92 -12.60 12.17 -12.80
N VAL A 93 -13.77 12.62 -13.21
CA VAL A 93 -15.06 12.19 -12.70
C VAL A 93 -15.46 10.91 -13.42
N VAL A 94 -15.98 9.95 -12.68
CA VAL A 94 -16.51 8.69 -13.21
C VAL A 94 -17.99 8.64 -12.89
N SER A 95 -18.81 8.23 -13.84
CA SER A 95 -20.26 8.17 -13.69
C SER A 95 -20.79 6.75 -13.82
N SER A 96 -21.84 6.46 -13.04
CA SER A 96 -22.63 5.25 -13.19
C SER A 96 -24.07 5.54 -12.77
N ASN A 97 -25.03 5.20 -13.64
CA ASN A 97 -26.46 5.40 -13.41
C ASN A 97 -26.79 6.82 -12.91
N GLU A 98 -26.40 7.84 -13.68
CA GLU A 98 -26.64 9.27 -13.40
C GLU A 98 -25.92 9.82 -12.15
N THR A 99 -25.25 8.99 -11.39
CA THR A 99 -24.45 9.43 -10.24
C THR A 99 -22.99 9.57 -10.64
N HIS A 100 -22.38 10.65 -10.21
CA HIS A 100 -20.99 10.98 -10.50
C HIS A 100 -20.13 10.78 -9.26
N TYR A 101 -18.93 10.26 -9.46
CA TYR A 101 -17.97 9.96 -8.40
C TYR A 101 -16.63 10.57 -8.75
N ARG A 102 -15.97 11.14 -7.75
CA ARG A 102 -14.60 11.63 -7.87
C ARG A 102 -13.77 11.22 -6.68
N MET A 103 -12.54 10.84 -6.94
CA MET A 103 -11.58 10.52 -5.90
C MET A 103 -10.96 11.79 -5.34
N TYR A 104 -11.06 11.99 -4.03
CA TYR A 104 -10.36 13.05 -3.32
C TYR A 104 -8.94 12.60 -3.02
N TYR A 105 -7.97 13.16 -3.72
CA TYR A 105 -6.59 12.68 -3.73
C TYR A 105 -5.93 12.69 -2.36
N ASP A 106 -6.07 13.77 -1.58
CA ASP A 106 -5.41 13.91 -0.28
C ASP A 106 -5.81 12.85 0.73
N LYS A 107 -7.08 12.43 0.73
CA LYS A 107 -7.59 11.40 1.64
C LYS A 107 -7.75 10.04 0.97
N ASN A 108 -7.48 9.96 -0.32
CA ASN A 108 -7.63 8.76 -1.15
C ASN A 108 -9.00 8.09 -0.98
N ARG A 109 -10.05 8.90 -0.93
CA ARG A 109 -11.43 8.48 -0.72
C ARG A 109 -12.32 8.96 -1.86
N ILE A 110 -13.37 8.22 -2.14
CA ILE A 110 -14.29 8.50 -3.22
C ILE A 110 -15.55 9.14 -2.65
N TYR A 111 -16.00 10.20 -3.31
CA TYR A 111 -17.18 10.97 -2.92
C TYR A 111 -18.11 11.11 -4.12
N LYS A 112 -19.41 11.27 -3.85
CA LYS A 112 -20.39 11.70 -4.84
C LYS A 112 -20.16 13.16 -5.16
N THR A 113 -20.26 13.49 -6.42
CA THR A 113 -20.07 14.86 -6.90
C THR A 113 -21.15 15.17 -7.95
N ASP A 114 -21.20 16.39 -8.40
CA ASP A 114 -21.91 16.77 -9.63
C ASP A 114 -21.16 16.29 -10.89
N SER A 115 -21.69 16.59 -12.05
CA SER A 115 -21.08 16.25 -13.34
C SER A 115 -19.70 16.89 -13.57
N GLU A 116 -19.43 18.01 -12.88
CA GLU A 116 -18.17 18.74 -12.97
C GLU A 116 -17.13 18.21 -11.95
N GLY A 117 -17.59 17.39 -10.99
CA GLY A 117 -16.72 16.85 -9.95
C GLY A 117 -16.41 17.81 -8.81
N THR A 118 -17.34 18.71 -8.50
CA THR A 118 -17.16 19.75 -7.50
C THR A 118 -17.16 19.16 -6.09
N PHE A 119 -16.19 19.57 -5.28
CA PHE A 119 -16.15 19.29 -3.84
C PHE A 119 -16.75 20.46 -3.06
N ILE A 120 -17.72 20.17 -2.21
CA ILE A 120 -18.44 21.13 -1.38
C ILE A 120 -17.83 21.12 0.03
N TYR A 121 -17.50 22.29 0.55
CA TYR A 121 -16.93 22.46 1.88
C TYR A 121 -17.89 23.26 2.75
N ASP A 122 -17.95 22.92 4.05
CA ASP A 122 -18.65 23.70 5.06
C ASP A 122 -17.83 24.91 5.52
N ASP A 123 -18.41 25.73 6.38
CA ASP A 123 -17.75 26.93 6.97
C ASP A 123 -16.47 26.55 7.78
N SER A 124 -16.36 25.30 8.20
CA SER A 124 -15.21 24.74 8.90
C SER A 124 -14.16 24.11 7.97
N ASN A 125 -14.26 24.36 6.66
CA ASN A 125 -13.40 23.77 5.61
C ASN A 125 -13.41 22.23 5.58
N LYS A 126 -14.52 21.61 5.99
CA LYS A 126 -14.72 20.18 5.97
C LYS A 126 -15.56 19.79 4.76
N LEU A 127 -15.14 18.71 4.07
CA LEU A 127 -15.85 18.19 2.90
C LEU A 127 -17.21 17.61 3.31
N VAL A 128 -18.29 18.08 2.65
CA VAL A 128 -19.69 17.74 2.95
C VAL A 128 -20.26 16.75 1.94
N ASN A 129 -19.59 16.55 0.82
CA ASN A 129 -20.06 15.61 -0.21
C ASN A 129 -20.38 14.23 0.40
N GLU A 130 -21.48 13.64 -0.07
CA GLU A 130 -21.91 12.31 0.35
C GLU A 130 -20.86 11.27 -0.04
N LYS A 131 -20.61 10.34 0.90
CA LYS A 131 -19.63 9.27 0.71
C LYS A 131 -20.37 7.95 0.53
N PRO A 132 -20.21 7.27 -0.63
CA PRO A 132 -20.73 5.93 -0.80
C PRO A 132 -20.03 4.94 0.13
N ILE A 133 -20.65 3.79 0.39
CA ILE A 133 -19.96 2.71 1.11
C ILE A 133 -18.90 2.12 0.18
N ASP A 134 -17.67 2.08 0.66
CA ASP A 134 -16.49 1.71 -0.12
C ASP A 134 -16.01 0.30 0.30
N PHE A 135 -16.13 -0.66 -0.62
CA PHE A 135 -15.64 -2.03 -0.50
C PHE A 135 -14.44 -2.27 -1.42
N SER A 136 -13.78 -1.22 -1.86
CA SER A 136 -12.67 -1.30 -2.80
C SER A 136 -11.52 -2.14 -2.26
N ILE A 137 -10.84 -2.83 -3.17
CA ILE A 137 -9.60 -3.53 -2.85
C ILE A 137 -8.49 -2.50 -2.87
N THR A 138 -8.04 -2.11 -1.68
CA THR A 138 -6.95 -1.15 -1.50
C THR A 138 -5.59 -1.85 -1.42
N LYS A 139 -4.52 -1.09 -1.49
CA LYS A 139 -3.14 -1.58 -1.35
C LYS A 139 -2.97 -2.43 -0.07
N ASN A 140 -3.52 -1.97 1.06
CA ASN A 140 -3.39 -2.67 2.33
C ASN A 140 -4.15 -4.01 2.32
N VAL A 141 -5.32 -4.07 1.69
CA VAL A 141 -6.08 -5.31 1.50
C VAL A 141 -5.29 -6.30 0.65
N VAL A 142 -4.66 -5.86 -0.44
CA VAL A 142 -3.80 -6.72 -1.28
C VAL A 142 -2.64 -7.30 -0.48
N VAL A 143 -1.91 -6.46 0.26
CA VAL A 143 -0.78 -6.89 1.10
C VAL A 143 -1.26 -7.90 2.16
N MET A 144 -2.40 -7.64 2.79
CA MET A 144 -2.97 -8.53 3.80
C MET A 144 -3.33 -9.91 3.21
N ILE A 145 -3.94 -9.94 2.02
CA ILE A 145 -4.26 -11.19 1.31
C ILE A 145 -2.98 -11.95 0.94
N LEU A 146 -1.98 -11.26 0.39
CA LEU A 146 -0.70 -11.89 0.03
C LEU A 146 0.01 -12.46 1.26
N THR A 147 0.01 -11.73 2.37
CA THR A 147 0.58 -12.19 3.64
C THR A 147 -0.17 -13.42 4.17
N ALA A 148 -1.51 -13.42 4.12
CA ALA A 148 -2.31 -14.55 4.53
C ALA A 148 -2.04 -15.80 3.68
N ILE A 149 -1.97 -15.65 2.36
CA ILE A 149 -1.62 -16.75 1.44
C ILE A 149 -0.22 -17.30 1.75
N PHE A 150 0.75 -16.42 1.96
CA PHE A 150 2.12 -16.79 2.31
C PHE A 150 2.17 -17.57 3.63
N MET A 151 1.47 -17.10 4.66
CA MET A 151 1.37 -17.78 5.96
C MET A 151 0.68 -19.15 5.84
N LEU A 152 -0.41 -19.24 5.10
CA LEU A 152 -1.06 -20.51 4.83
C LEU A 152 -0.12 -21.51 4.13
N TRP A 153 0.61 -21.05 3.13
CA TRP A 153 1.61 -21.85 2.44
C TRP A 153 2.70 -22.36 3.40
N LEU A 154 3.21 -21.51 4.30
CA LEU A 154 4.17 -21.89 5.31
C LEU A 154 3.60 -22.95 6.26
N PHE A 155 2.40 -22.75 6.79
CA PHE A 155 1.78 -23.70 7.72
C PHE A 155 1.44 -25.04 7.06
N ILE A 156 0.95 -25.03 5.84
CA ILE A 156 0.71 -26.27 5.07
C ILE A 156 2.02 -27.00 4.82
N SER A 157 3.08 -26.30 4.44
CA SER A 157 4.42 -26.86 4.24
C SER A 157 4.97 -27.48 5.54
N LEU A 158 4.79 -26.81 6.66
CA LEU A 158 5.18 -27.29 7.98
C LEU A 158 4.38 -28.55 8.36
N ALA A 159 3.06 -28.52 8.25
CA ALA A 159 2.20 -29.65 8.55
C ALA A 159 2.54 -30.88 7.70
N LYS A 160 2.80 -30.68 6.40
CA LYS A 160 3.24 -31.73 5.50
C LYS A 160 4.58 -32.31 5.91
N SER A 161 5.53 -31.48 6.36
CA SER A 161 6.82 -31.93 6.86
C SER A 161 6.69 -32.85 8.08
N TYR A 162 5.83 -32.51 9.04
CA TYR A 162 5.56 -33.34 10.21
C TYR A 162 4.92 -34.71 9.82
N LYS A 163 3.94 -34.66 8.93
CA LYS A 163 3.26 -35.89 8.48
C LYS A 163 4.24 -36.85 7.78
N THR A 164 5.12 -36.31 6.92
CA THR A 164 6.05 -37.13 6.11
C THR A 164 7.22 -37.66 6.95
N ASN A 165 7.66 -36.94 7.97
CA ASN A 165 8.86 -37.29 8.74
C ASN A 165 8.55 -37.82 10.15
N LYS A 166 7.38 -38.47 10.36
CA LYS A 166 6.98 -39.11 11.61
C LYS A 166 7.10 -38.21 12.85
N GLY A 167 6.64 -36.96 12.72
CA GLY A 167 6.65 -36.01 13.82
C GLY A 167 7.94 -35.20 13.98
N ILE A 168 8.94 -35.39 13.13
CA ILE A 168 10.18 -34.61 13.14
C ILE A 168 10.18 -33.69 11.94
N SER A 169 10.23 -32.37 12.17
CA SER A 169 10.31 -31.44 11.05
C SER A 169 11.69 -31.45 10.41
N LYS A 170 11.75 -31.46 9.07
CA LYS A 170 13.00 -31.38 8.29
C LYS A 170 12.93 -30.20 7.30
N GLY A 171 14.10 -29.72 6.89
CA GLY A 171 14.17 -28.60 5.93
C GLY A 171 13.62 -27.30 6.50
N MET A 172 12.76 -26.63 5.76
CA MET A 172 12.14 -25.36 6.16
C MET A 172 11.29 -25.49 7.42
N GLY A 173 10.64 -26.65 7.64
CA GLY A 173 9.88 -26.93 8.86
C GLY A 173 10.76 -26.91 10.13
N ARG A 174 12.02 -27.31 10.04
CA ARG A 174 12.96 -27.28 11.19
C ARG A 174 13.32 -25.84 11.56
N PHE A 175 13.39 -24.95 10.58
CA PHE A 175 13.66 -23.54 10.81
C PHE A 175 12.50 -22.83 11.53
N LEU A 176 11.25 -23.19 11.19
CA LEU A 176 10.04 -22.60 11.78
C LEU A 176 9.72 -23.16 13.18
N ASN A 177 10.36 -24.24 13.60
CA ASN A 177 10.10 -24.92 14.87
C ASN A 177 11.14 -24.58 15.95
N LEU A 178 11.99 -23.56 15.70
CA LEU A 178 12.88 -22.96 16.68
C LEU A 178 12.19 -21.79 17.36
#